data_52cebc7f274972eff5e823fbdc9fe0d7
#
_entry.id   52cebc7f274972eff5e823fbdc9fe0d7
#
_cell.length_a   1.000
_cell.length_b   1.000
_cell.length_c   1.000
_cell.angle_alpha   90.00
_cell.angle_beta   90.00
_cell.angle_gamma   90.00
#
_symmetry.space_group_name_H-M   'P 1'
#
loop_
_entity.id
_entity.type
_entity.pdbx_description
1 polymer ?
#
loop_
_entity_poly.entity_id
_entity_poly.type
_entity_poly.pdbx_seq_one_letter_code
_entity_poly.pdbx_strand_id
1 'polypeptide(L)'
;MSFDNILGQDRPKQTLDKALRRGRIPNAYLFYGQESVGKKFTAIEXXKALNCKTLAPVDSCDRCTSCLKIEKRIHPDLFILEPKKSSPSSRETILKIDEIRELQKKLLYLPYEGNIKVAIINNAECMNPQAANSFLKTLEEPPTKTLIILIASNPYQLLPTVVSRCQGIRFYPLPSEAIKTIISHHLKSEAGESQPEEIELRSRRSMGQVSYALKEDLLEASEDREELIRLISIISFKRMDQVFLWTKAKAKQTKGILLILDELTRILRDVVLIKVVPETSVVTNKDLIKQLRALALQKSTPALLTMFETVQNTKAAIKSNANTQLALENMLVNFCETA
;
A
#
# COMPACT_ATOMS: atom_id res chain seq x y z
N MET A 1 6.27 14.77 19.59
CA MET A 1 6.79 15.33 18.32
C MET A 1 6.26 14.51 17.16
N SER A 2 5.81 15.14 16.07
CA SER A 2 5.05 14.41 15.04
C SER A 2 5.91 13.43 14.23
N PHE A 3 7.17 13.78 13.98
CA PHE A 3 8.06 12.86 13.26
C PHE A 3 8.44 11.61 14.06
N ASP A 4 8.33 11.65 15.40
CA ASP A 4 8.53 10.45 16.24
C ASP A 4 7.37 9.46 16.09
N ASN A 5 6.19 9.95 15.73
CA ASN A 5 5.02 9.11 15.47
C ASN A 5 5.15 8.29 14.15
N ILE A 6 6.07 8.71 13.26
CA ILE A 6 6.34 7.98 12.01
C ILE A 6 7.31 6.83 12.32
N LEU A 7 6.78 5.62 12.40
CA LEU A 7 7.55 4.42 12.73
C LEU A 7 8.11 3.76 11.47
N GLY A 8 9.36 3.30 11.52
CA GLY A 8 9.96 2.44 10.52
C GLY A 8 10.23 3.05 9.14
N GLN A 9 10.15 4.38 8.99
CA GLN A 9 10.41 5.09 7.73
C GLN A 9 11.59 6.06 7.90
N ASP A 10 12.75 5.56 8.31
CA ASP A 10 13.88 6.40 8.71
C ASP A 10 14.41 7.28 7.56
N ARG A 11 14.57 6.71 6.35
CA ARG A 11 15.06 7.48 5.18
C ARG A 11 14.09 8.58 4.75
N PRO A 12 12.77 8.31 4.57
CA PRO A 12 11.78 9.37 4.35
C PRO A 12 11.81 10.45 5.45
N LYS A 13 11.82 10.05 6.74
CA LYS A 13 11.91 10.98 7.88
C LYS A 13 13.12 11.90 7.77
N GLN A 14 14.31 11.34 7.59
CA GLN A 14 15.56 12.09 7.49
C GLN A 14 15.53 13.08 6.32
N THR A 15 14.96 12.67 5.18
CA THR A 15 14.85 13.52 3.99
C THR A 15 13.96 14.72 4.26
N LEU A 16 12.80 14.49 4.87
CA LEU A 16 11.83 15.53 5.20
C LEU A 16 12.36 16.45 6.31
N ASP A 17 12.95 15.89 7.36
CA ASP A 17 13.54 16.67 8.45
C ASP A 17 14.63 17.62 7.93
N LYS A 18 15.53 17.12 7.06
CA LYS A 18 16.57 17.95 6.44
C LYS A 18 15.98 19.09 5.61
N ALA A 19 14.89 18.84 4.86
CA ALA A 19 14.21 19.85 4.06
C ALA A 19 13.60 20.94 4.96
N LEU A 20 12.93 20.52 6.04
CA LEU A 20 12.31 21.41 7.03
C LEU A 20 13.36 22.30 7.71
N ARG A 21 14.43 21.70 8.24
CA ARG A 21 15.50 22.43 8.96
C ARG A 21 16.23 23.43 8.06
N ARG A 22 16.39 23.11 6.77
CA ARG A 22 17.05 23.99 5.80
C ARG A 22 16.13 25.05 5.20
N GLY A 23 14.83 24.94 5.46
CA GLY A 23 13.82 25.80 4.85
C GLY A 23 13.73 25.64 3.32
N ARG A 24 14.19 24.50 2.79
CA ARG A 24 14.21 24.22 1.35
C ARG A 24 13.26 23.07 1.05
N ILE A 25 11.99 23.43 0.94
CA ILE A 25 10.92 22.48 0.66
C ILE A 25 10.58 22.60 -0.83
N PRO A 26 10.64 21.49 -1.59
CA PRO A 26 10.24 21.54 -2.99
C PRO A 26 8.74 21.81 -3.11
N ASN A 27 8.33 22.31 -4.25
CA ASN A 27 6.93 22.63 -4.54
C ASN A 27 6.06 21.35 -4.61
N ALA A 28 6.64 20.23 -5.03
CA ALA A 28 5.92 18.96 -5.14
C ALA A 28 6.77 17.78 -4.71
N TYR A 29 6.20 16.90 -3.89
CA TYR A 29 6.75 15.59 -3.55
C TYR A 29 5.93 14.47 -4.23
N LEU A 30 6.62 13.39 -4.57
CA LEU A 30 6.00 12.11 -4.91
C LEU A 30 6.40 11.07 -3.85
N PHE A 31 5.48 10.71 -2.97
CA PHE A 31 5.65 9.64 -1.99
C PHE A 31 5.23 8.33 -2.65
N TYR A 32 6.18 7.42 -2.86
CA TYR A 32 5.89 6.17 -3.57
C TYR A 32 6.42 4.95 -2.83
N GLY A 33 5.78 3.81 -3.09
CA GLY A 33 6.09 2.52 -2.46
C GLY A 33 4.83 1.77 -2.09
N GLN A 34 4.98 0.56 -1.60
CA GLN A 34 3.90 -0.39 -1.30
C GLN A 34 2.73 0.28 -0.55
N GLU A 35 1.52 -0.23 -0.76
CA GLU A 35 0.32 0.27 -0.06
C GLU A 35 0.46 0.08 1.47
N SER A 36 -0.14 1.00 2.22
CA SER A 36 -0.26 0.92 3.70
C SER A 36 1.07 0.84 4.47
N VAL A 37 2.11 1.52 3.97
CA VAL A 37 3.40 1.66 4.67
C VAL A 37 3.56 3.03 5.34
N GLY A 38 2.48 3.81 5.48
CA GLY A 38 2.49 5.09 6.20
C GLY A 38 2.69 6.34 5.33
N LYS A 39 2.62 6.25 3.98
CA LYS A 39 2.81 7.41 3.07
C LYS A 39 1.86 8.57 3.39
N LYS A 40 0.55 8.29 3.48
CA LYS A 40 -0.47 9.31 3.78
C LYS A 40 -0.32 9.87 5.19
N PHE A 41 -0.01 9.03 6.15
CA PHE A 41 0.27 9.42 7.53
C PHE A 41 1.44 10.42 7.56
N THR A 42 2.56 10.08 6.92
CA THR A 42 3.74 10.96 6.83
C THR A 42 3.41 12.30 6.14
N ALA A 43 2.57 12.29 5.12
CA ALA A 43 2.14 13.54 4.44
C ALA A 43 1.34 14.45 5.40
N ILE A 44 0.51 13.88 6.25
CA ILE A 44 -0.25 14.63 7.29
C ILE A 44 0.71 15.16 8.35
N GLU A 45 1.63 14.37 8.83
CA GLU A 45 2.67 14.83 9.75
C GLU A 45 3.53 15.93 9.14
N UNK A 46 3.77 15.93 7.83
CA UNK A 46 4.40 16.90 7.19
C UNK A 46 3.68 18.15 7.18
N UNK A 47 2.41 18.15 7.17
CA UNK A 47 1.62 19.16 7.20
C UNK A 47 1.57 19.80 8.44
N LYS A 48 1.49 18.97 9.53
CA LYS A 48 1.47 19.52 10.91
C LYS A 48 2.73 20.35 11.19
N ALA A 49 3.91 19.82 10.87
CA ALA A 49 5.18 20.50 11.10
C ALA A 49 5.25 21.87 10.41
N LEU A 50 4.73 21.97 9.19
CA LEU A 50 4.75 23.22 8.40
C LEU A 50 3.81 24.29 8.96
N ASN A 51 2.72 23.88 9.60
CA ASN A 51 1.65 24.76 10.06
C ASN A 51 1.49 24.82 11.57
N CYS A 52 2.41 24.20 12.32
CA CYS A 52 2.39 24.23 13.79
C CYS A 52 2.59 25.68 14.28
N LYS A 53 1.73 26.13 15.18
CA LYS A 53 1.82 27.50 15.74
C LYS A 53 2.94 27.65 16.79
N THR A 54 3.51 26.54 17.26
CA THR A 54 4.49 26.53 18.35
C THR A 54 5.91 26.15 17.88
N LEU A 55 6.01 25.12 17.01
CA LEU A 55 7.30 24.49 16.65
C LEU A 55 7.62 24.59 15.16
N ALA A 56 6.73 25.19 14.35
CA ALA A 56 6.99 25.29 12.90
C ALA A 56 8.28 26.07 12.62
N PRO A 57 9.01 25.74 11.55
CA PRO A 57 8.72 24.68 10.59
C PRO A 57 9.44 23.35 10.86
N VAL A 58 10.01 23.14 12.01
CA VAL A 58 10.90 22.01 12.29
C VAL A 58 10.12 20.75 12.71
N ASP A 59 9.04 20.92 13.51
CA ASP A 59 8.25 19.81 14.02
C ASP A 59 6.84 20.28 14.39
N SER A 60 5.99 19.37 14.85
CA SER A 60 4.68 19.70 15.37
C SER A 60 4.57 19.44 16.88
N CYS A 61 3.72 20.21 17.54
CA CYS A 61 3.47 20.06 18.98
C CYS A 61 2.28 19.15 19.30
N ASP A 62 1.51 18.74 18.31
CA ASP A 62 0.30 17.87 18.34
C ASP A 62 -0.83 18.37 19.27
N ARG A 63 -0.73 19.58 19.82
CA ARG A 63 -1.71 20.13 20.78
C ARG A 63 -2.25 21.52 20.41
N CYS A 64 -1.59 22.27 19.55
CA CYS A 64 -2.12 23.57 19.11
C CYS A 64 -3.32 23.39 18.17
N THR A 65 -4.11 24.44 18.01
CA THR A 65 -5.34 24.40 17.20
C THR A 65 -5.09 23.95 15.76
N SER A 66 -3.97 24.37 15.15
CA SER A 66 -3.59 23.95 13.80
C SER A 66 -3.31 22.44 13.75
N CYS A 67 -2.46 21.93 14.65
CA CYS A 67 -2.15 20.49 14.71
C CYS A 67 -3.41 19.63 14.90
N LEU A 68 -4.28 20.02 15.83
CA LEU A 68 -5.53 19.30 16.08
C LEU A 68 -6.50 19.32 14.88
N LYS A 69 -6.60 20.46 14.18
CA LYS A 69 -7.42 20.57 12.98
C LYS A 69 -6.88 19.69 11.84
N ILE A 70 -5.55 19.66 11.66
CA ILE A 70 -4.90 18.81 10.64
C ILE A 70 -5.12 17.33 10.96
N GLU A 71 -4.96 16.94 12.21
CA GLU A 71 -5.20 15.56 12.69
C GLU A 71 -6.63 15.11 12.34
N LYS A 72 -7.61 15.97 12.61
CA LYS A 72 -9.03 15.72 12.31
C LYS A 72 -9.38 15.94 10.83
N ARG A 73 -8.42 16.35 9.99
CA ARG A 73 -8.59 16.61 8.54
C ARG A 73 -9.63 17.72 8.24
N ILE A 74 -9.76 18.69 9.14
CA ILE A 74 -10.69 19.82 9.00
C ILE A 74 -9.97 21.17 8.90
N HIS A 75 -8.64 21.16 8.71
CA HIS A 75 -7.87 22.40 8.53
C HIS A 75 -8.19 23.01 7.15
N PRO A 76 -8.51 24.33 7.08
CA PRO A 76 -8.93 24.96 5.80
C PRO A 76 -7.84 24.96 4.73
N ASP A 77 -6.58 24.87 5.12
CA ASP A 77 -5.44 24.87 4.18
C ASP A 77 -4.92 23.45 3.89
N LEU A 78 -5.68 22.41 4.28
CA LEU A 78 -5.40 21.02 3.96
C LEU A 78 -6.44 20.51 2.96
N PHE A 79 -5.98 20.09 1.80
CA PHE A 79 -6.82 19.49 0.75
C PHE A 79 -6.39 18.06 0.53
N ILE A 80 -7.29 17.12 0.74
CA ILE A 80 -7.03 15.68 0.50
C ILE A 80 -7.96 15.23 -0.62
N LEU A 81 -7.36 14.77 -1.71
CA LEU A 81 -8.09 14.22 -2.85
C LEU A 81 -7.85 12.71 -2.89
N GLU A 82 -8.93 11.95 -2.91
CA GLU A 82 -8.89 10.48 -2.97
C GLU A 82 -9.74 9.99 -4.14
N PRO A 83 -9.30 8.92 -4.82
CA PRO A 83 -10.09 8.40 -5.92
C PRO A 83 -11.43 7.85 -5.44
N LYS A 84 -12.46 8.08 -6.22
CA LYS A 84 -13.82 7.57 -5.99
C LYS A 84 -14.13 6.46 -6.98
N LYS A 85 -15.04 5.59 -6.63
CA LYS A 85 -15.53 4.56 -7.57
C LYS A 85 -16.12 5.24 -8.81
N SER A 86 -15.80 4.72 -9.98
CA SER A 86 -16.31 5.27 -11.25
C SER A 86 -17.83 5.14 -11.36
N SER A 87 -18.40 4.07 -10.74
CA SER A 87 -19.85 3.88 -10.56
C SER A 87 -20.08 3.03 -9.29
N PRO A 88 -21.31 2.99 -8.74
CA PRO A 88 -21.60 2.19 -7.54
C PRO A 88 -21.25 0.71 -7.68
N SER A 89 -21.37 0.15 -8.87
CA SER A 89 -21.08 -1.25 -9.17
C SER A 89 -19.61 -1.48 -9.61
N SER A 90 -18.86 -0.41 -9.90
CA SER A 90 -17.48 -0.53 -10.38
C SER A 90 -16.50 -0.80 -9.25
N ARG A 91 -15.49 -1.62 -9.55
CA ARG A 91 -14.30 -1.77 -8.69
C ARG A 91 -13.24 -0.72 -9.02
N GLU A 92 -13.34 -0.11 -10.20
CA GLU A 92 -12.39 0.89 -10.66
C GLU A 92 -12.56 2.19 -9.91
N THR A 93 -11.47 2.71 -9.37
CA THR A 93 -11.41 4.01 -8.70
C THR A 93 -10.66 4.98 -9.60
N ILE A 94 -11.22 6.16 -9.78
CA ILE A 94 -10.69 7.18 -10.70
C ILE A 94 -10.63 8.53 -10.00
N LEU A 95 -9.61 9.30 -10.33
CA LEU A 95 -9.52 10.74 -10.06
C LEU A 95 -9.88 11.47 -11.36
N LYS A 96 -11.05 12.11 -11.36
CA LYS A 96 -11.58 12.79 -12.55
C LYS A 96 -10.95 14.18 -12.72
N ILE A 97 -10.90 14.65 -13.95
CA ILE A 97 -10.36 15.97 -14.30
C ILE A 97 -11.07 17.11 -13.52
N ASP A 98 -12.38 17.00 -13.30
CA ASP A 98 -13.13 18.04 -12.59
C ASP A 98 -12.70 18.17 -11.12
N GLU A 99 -12.36 17.05 -10.48
CA GLU A 99 -11.85 17.06 -9.10
C GLU A 99 -10.47 17.73 -9.02
N ILE A 100 -9.63 17.50 -10.01
CA ILE A 100 -8.32 18.14 -10.13
C ILE A 100 -8.51 19.66 -10.37
N ARG A 101 -9.40 20.04 -11.29
CA ARG A 101 -9.70 21.47 -11.57
C ARG A 101 -10.25 22.20 -10.34
N GLU A 102 -11.13 21.53 -9.59
CA GLU A 102 -11.67 22.10 -8.33
C GLU A 102 -10.53 22.31 -7.31
N LEU A 103 -9.64 21.33 -7.17
CA LEU A 103 -8.46 21.46 -6.31
C LEU A 103 -7.60 22.65 -6.76
N GLN A 104 -7.29 22.74 -8.06
CA GLN A 104 -6.49 23.86 -8.63
C GLN A 104 -7.09 25.21 -8.28
N LYS A 105 -8.41 25.38 -8.42
CA LYS A 105 -9.11 26.63 -8.05
C LYS A 105 -8.89 26.99 -6.57
N LYS A 106 -8.99 26.00 -5.67
CA LYS A 106 -8.78 26.20 -4.22
C LYS A 106 -7.33 26.59 -3.92
N LEU A 107 -6.37 26.07 -4.68
CA LEU A 107 -4.95 26.37 -4.48
C LEU A 107 -4.55 27.78 -4.93
N LEU A 108 -5.32 28.45 -5.80
CA LEU A 108 -5.01 29.82 -6.27
C LEU A 108 -5.04 30.86 -5.15
N TYR A 109 -5.84 30.68 -4.12
CA TYR A 109 -5.94 31.60 -2.99
C TYR A 109 -4.75 31.47 -2.05
N LEU A 110 -4.48 32.50 -1.26
CA LEU A 110 -3.47 32.42 -0.18
C LEU A 110 -3.96 31.50 0.96
N PRO A 111 -3.06 30.99 1.80
CA PRO A 111 -3.48 30.22 2.97
C PRO A 111 -4.44 31.02 3.86
N TYR A 112 -5.45 30.37 4.39
CA TYR A 112 -6.49 31.00 5.22
C TYR A 112 -6.00 31.24 6.66
N GLU A 113 -5.44 30.23 7.30
CA GLU A 113 -4.94 30.34 8.69
C GLU A 113 -3.55 29.72 8.90
N GLY A 114 -3.08 28.91 7.96
CA GLY A 114 -1.77 28.26 8.01
C GLY A 114 -0.66 29.08 7.36
N ASN A 115 0.58 28.63 7.53
CA ASN A 115 1.74 29.20 6.85
C ASN A 115 1.78 28.81 5.38
N ILE A 116 1.32 27.59 5.07
CA ILE A 116 1.39 26.98 3.73
C ILE A 116 0.17 26.06 3.52
N LYS A 117 -0.37 26.09 2.30
CA LYS A 117 -1.41 25.14 1.86
C LYS A 117 -0.76 23.81 1.50
N VAL A 118 -1.40 22.71 1.83
CA VAL A 118 -0.93 21.38 1.45
C VAL A 118 -2.04 20.64 0.70
N ALA A 119 -1.74 20.22 -0.52
CA ALA A 119 -2.63 19.38 -1.32
C ALA A 119 -2.05 17.95 -1.34
N ILE A 120 -2.80 16.99 -0.81
CA ILE A 120 -2.43 15.57 -0.82
C ILE A 120 -3.32 14.86 -1.83
N ILE A 121 -2.74 14.31 -2.90
CA ILE A 121 -3.46 13.50 -3.89
C ILE A 121 -3.08 12.04 -3.63
N ASN A 122 -4.00 11.31 -3.01
CA ASN A 122 -3.79 9.90 -2.67
C ASN A 122 -4.10 9.01 -3.87
N ASN A 123 -3.33 7.94 -4.05
CA ASN A 123 -3.43 7.04 -5.20
C ASN A 123 -3.41 7.84 -6.53
N ALA A 124 -2.37 8.67 -6.69
CA ALA A 124 -2.25 9.57 -7.85
C ALA A 124 -2.21 8.80 -9.18
N GLU A 125 -1.83 7.51 -9.17
CA GLU A 125 -1.91 6.62 -10.32
C GLU A 125 -3.34 6.39 -10.83
N CYS A 126 -4.36 6.75 -10.04
CA CYS A 126 -5.77 6.68 -10.45
C CYS A 126 -6.21 7.91 -11.26
N MET A 127 -5.34 8.91 -11.46
CA MET A 127 -5.65 10.04 -12.36
C MET A 127 -5.74 9.54 -13.79
N ASN A 128 -6.84 9.83 -14.46
CA ASN A 128 -6.91 9.58 -15.89
C ASN A 128 -5.93 10.52 -16.64
N PRO A 129 -5.53 10.20 -17.87
CA PRO A 129 -4.54 11.01 -18.60
C PRO A 129 -4.92 12.50 -18.73
N GLN A 130 -6.21 12.78 -18.86
CA GLN A 130 -6.71 14.16 -18.95
C GLN A 130 -6.51 14.94 -17.64
N ALA A 131 -6.81 14.29 -16.50
CA ALA A 131 -6.59 14.85 -15.16
C ALA A 131 -5.10 15.12 -14.91
N ALA A 132 -4.25 14.12 -15.22
CA ALA A 132 -2.81 14.22 -15.04
C ALA A 132 -2.22 15.37 -15.89
N ASN A 133 -2.60 15.44 -17.17
CA ASN A 133 -2.14 16.52 -18.07
C ASN A 133 -2.60 17.91 -17.62
N SER A 134 -3.85 18.03 -17.15
CA SER A 134 -4.36 19.33 -16.64
C SER A 134 -3.58 19.81 -15.41
N PHE A 135 -3.00 18.88 -14.64
CA PHE A 135 -2.27 19.18 -13.40
C PHE A 135 -0.81 19.61 -13.65
N LEU A 136 -0.23 19.33 -14.83
CA LEU A 136 1.17 19.63 -15.15
C LEU A 136 1.53 21.09 -14.92
N LYS A 137 0.69 22.01 -15.37
CA LYS A 137 0.91 23.46 -15.17
C LYS A 137 1.04 23.83 -13.70
N THR A 138 0.21 23.23 -12.84
CA THR A 138 0.25 23.46 -11.39
C THR A 138 1.52 22.90 -10.75
N LEU A 139 2.04 21.79 -11.28
CA LEU A 139 3.31 21.22 -10.80
C LEU A 139 4.52 22.06 -11.24
N GLU A 140 4.47 22.66 -12.44
CA GLU A 140 5.53 23.55 -12.96
C GLU A 140 5.56 24.88 -12.22
N GLU A 141 4.39 25.51 -12.10
CA GLU A 141 4.23 26.84 -11.51
C GLU A 141 3.20 26.77 -10.38
N PRO A 142 3.54 26.17 -9.24
CA PRO A 142 2.59 26.05 -8.14
C PRO A 142 2.27 27.42 -7.53
N PRO A 143 1.01 27.64 -7.12
CA PRO A 143 0.64 28.87 -6.44
C PRO A 143 1.49 29.11 -5.19
N THR A 144 1.69 30.38 -4.86
CA THR A 144 2.53 30.79 -3.71
C THR A 144 2.07 30.12 -2.41
N LYS A 145 3.04 29.72 -1.59
CA LYS A 145 2.81 29.07 -0.28
C LYS A 145 1.95 27.78 -0.43
N THR A 146 2.24 26.99 -1.47
CA THR A 146 1.55 25.72 -1.71
C THR A 146 2.57 24.58 -1.81
N LEU A 147 2.28 23.49 -1.12
CA LEU A 147 3.01 22.21 -1.23
C LEU A 147 2.06 21.15 -1.78
N ILE A 148 2.49 20.47 -2.82
CA ILE A 148 1.74 19.36 -3.43
C ILE A 148 2.41 18.05 -3.02
N ILE A 149 1.63 17.07 -2.55
CA ILE A 149 2.13 15.73 -2.22
C ILE A 149 1.30 14.69 -2.99
N LEU A 150 1.92 14.11 -4.01
CA LEU A 150 1.35 12.97 -4.73
C LEU A 150 1.73 11.69 -4.00
N ILE A 151 0.78 10.80 -3.79
CA ILE A 151 1.02 9.50 -3.16
C ILE A 151 0.68 8.41 -4.18
N ALA A 152 1.62 7.51 -4.45
CA ALA A 152 1.45 6.42 -5.41
C ALA A 152 1.98 5.11 -4.85
N SER A 153 1.38 4.00 -5.26
CA SER A 153 1.90 2.67 -4.97
C SER A 153 3.07 2.34 -5.91
N ASN A 154 2.97 2.75 -7.17
CA ASN A 154 3.97 2.51 -8.20
C ASN A 154 4.17 3.78 -9.05
N PRO A 155 5.37 4.40 -9.03
CA PRO A 155 5.61 5.63 -9.81
C PRO A 155 5.57 5.40 -11.33
N TYR A 156 5.79 4.16 -11.79
CA TYR A 156 5.77 3.83 -13.23
C TYR A 156 4.35 3.85 -13.83
N GLN A 157 3.31 3.90 -13.00
CA GLN A 157 1.93 4.04 -13.44
C GLN A 157 1.52 5.50 -13.65
N LEU A 158 2.37 6.43 -13.21
CA LEU A 158 2.19 7.86 -13.44
C LEU A 158 2.82 8.28 -14.76
N LEU A 159 2.31 9.36 -15.36
CA LEU A 159 2.97 9.94 -16.53
C LEU A 159 4.39 10.39 -16.19
N PRO A 160 5.40 10.08 -17.02
CA PRO A 160 6.78 10.52 -16.77
C PRO A 160 6.89 12.03 -16.59
N THR A 161 6.03 12.79 -17.27
CA THR A 161 5.95 14.27 -17.15
C THR A 161 5.53 14.74 -15.75
N VAL A 162 4.70 13.96 -15.05
CA VAL A 162 4.33 14.23 -13.65
C VAL A 162 5.50 13.87 -12.72
N VAL A 163 6.08 12.68 -12.91
CA VAL A 163 7.18 12.18 -12.07
C VAL A 163 8.38 13.13 -12.11
N SER A 164 8.74 13.65 -13.29
CA SER A 164 9.91 14.54 -13.48
C SER A 164 9.79 15.88 -12.75
N ARG A 165 8.57 16.28 -12.39
CA ARG A 165 8.30 17.57 -11.70
C ARG A 165 8.14 17.41 -10.18
N CYS A 166 8.33 16.20 -9.66
CA CYS A 166 8.19 15.91 -8.23
C CYS A 166 9.50 15.41 -7.64
N GLN A 167 9.80 15.81 -6.42
CA GLN A 167 10.89 15.19 -5.67
C GLN A 167 10.39 13.84 -5.11
N GLY A 168 10.94 12.74 -5.63
CA GLY A 168 10.55 11.41 -5.21
C GLY A 168 11.09 11.04 -3.82
N ILE A 169 10.22 10.50 -2.96
CA ILE A 169 10.59 9.90 -1.67
C ILE A 169 10.03 8.48 -1.65
N ARG A 170 10.94 7.51 -1.59
CA ARG A 170 10.58 6.10 -1.57
C ARG A 170 10.29 5.64 -0.13
N PHE A 171 9.12 5.01 0.05
CA PHE A 171 8.70 4.36 1.29
C PHE A 171 8.93 2.85 1.18
N TYR A 172 9.31 2.26 2.28
CA TYR A 172 9.66 0.83 2.36
C TYR A 172 8.64 0.08 3.23
N PRO A 173 8.52 -1.25 3.07
CA PRO A 173 7.75 -2.05 4.03
C PRO A 173 8.24 -1.79 5.45
N LEU A 174 7.31 -1.70 6.39
CA LEU A 174 7.66 -1.43 7.80
C LEU A 174 8.36 -2.66 8.42
N PRO A 175 9.38 -2.44 9.24
CA PRO A 175 9.98 -3.53 10.01
C PRO A 175 8.99 -4.12 11.01
N SER A 176 9.17 -5.39 11.35
CA SER A 176 8.27 -6.15 12.23
C SER A 176 8.00 -5.41 13.56
N GLU A 177 9.02 -4.83 14.16
CA GLU A 177 8.89 -4.12 15.45
C GLU A 177 7.99 -2.89 15.34
N ALA A 178 8.09 -2.14 14.23
CA ALA A 178 7.19 -0.99 13.98
C ALA A 178 5.74 -1.45 13.84
N ILE A 179 5.50 -2.56 13.12
CA ILE A 179 4.17 -3.14 12.96
C ILE A 179 3.61 -3.60 14.32
N LYS A 180 4.42 -4.30 15.14
CA LYS A 180 4.01 -4.74 16.49
C LYS A 180 3.57 -3.55 17.34
N THR A 181 4.34 -2.48 17.32
CA THR A 181 4.01 -1.24 18.06
C THR A 181 2.66 -0.67 17.59
N ILE A 182 2.45 -0.59 16.27
CA ILE A 182 1.19 -0.07 15.69
C ILE A 182 0.00 -0.96 16.08
N ILE A 183 0.15 -2.28 15.97
CA ILE A 183 -0.91 -3.24 16.35
C ILE A 183 -1.24 -3.09 17.84
N SER A 184 -0.21 -3.06 18.71
CA SER A 184 -0.40 -2.94 20.15
C SER A 184 -1.16 -1.67 20.52
N HIS A 185 -0.84 -0.54 19.88
CA HIS A 185 -1.57 0.72 20.09
C HIS A 185 -3.04 0.62 19.62
N HIS A 186 -3.27 0.01 18.47
CA HIS A 186 -4.63 -0.11 17.90
C HIS A 186 -5.51 -1.02 18.76
N LEU A 187 -5.02 -2.19 19.12
CA LEU A 187 -5.78 -3.19 19.88
C LEU A 187 -6.09 -2.69 21.30
N LYS A 188 -5.17 -1.98 21.96
CA LYS A 188 -5.42 -1.34 23.26
C LYS A 188 -6.57 -0.33 23.21
N SER A 189 -6.79 0.32 22.06
CA SER A 189 -7.86 1.31 21.90
C SER A 189 -9.23 0.67 21.59
N GLU A 190 -9.28 -0.58 21.08
CA GLU A 190 -10.53 -1.18 20.61
C GLU A 190 -11.05 -2.36 21.47
N ALA A 191 -10.20 -3.22 21.99
CA ALA A 191 -10.66 -4.52 22.51
C ALA A 191 -9.95 -5.07 23.75
N GLY A 192 -9.08 -4.33 24.40
CA GLY A 192 -8.38 -4.81 25.59
C GLY A 192 -7.06 -5.55 25.29
N GLU A 193 -6.64 -6.44 26.21
CA GLU A 193 -5.35 -7.11 26.13
C GLU A 193 -5.31 -8.18 25.03
N SER A 194 -4.50 -7.97 24.01
CA SER A 194 -4.23 -8.97 22.97
C SER A 194 -3.04 -9.86 23.38
N GLN A 195 -3.11 -11.12 23.01
CA GLN A 195 -2.04 -12.07 23.31
C GLN A 195 -0.78 -11.72 22.48
N PRO A 196 0.40 -11.73 23.08
CA PRO A 196 1.67 -11.44 22.37
C PRO A 196 1.89 -12.30 21.11
N GLU A 197 1.40 -13.55 21.14
CA GLU A 197 1.50 -14.47 20.01
C GLU A 197 0.70 -14.00 18.80
N GLU A 198 -0.48 -13.43 19.03
CA GLU A 198 -1.32 -12.86 17.98
C GLU A 198 -0.64 -11.65 17.32
N ILE A 199 -0.07 -10.75 18.12
CA ILE A 199 0.65 -9.57 17.62
C ILE A 199 1.85 -10.01 16.75
N GLU A 200 2.58 -11.02 17.21
CA GLU A 200 3.72 -11.59 16.47
C GLU A 200 3.25 -12.16 15.11
N LEU A 201 2.18 -12.96 15.12
CA LEU A 201 1.61 -13.58 13.91
C LEU A 201 1.13 -12.51 12.91
N ARG A 202 0.35 -11.53 13.37
CA ARG A 202 -0.14 -10.41 12.54
C ARG A 202 1.02 -9.61 11.94
N SER A 203 2.04 -9.34 12.75
CA SER A 203 3.23 -8.60 12.32
C SER A 203 3.96 -9.33 11.17
N ARG A 204 4.22 -10.62 11.31
CA ARG A 204 4.89 -11.44 10.30
C ARG A 204 4.09 -11.48 8.99
N ARG A 205 2.77 -11.70 9.09
CA ARG A 205 1.87 -11.82 7.93
C ARG A 205 1.68 -10.50 7.18
N SER A 206 1.84 -9.39 7.84
CA SER A 206 1.60 -8.06 7.24
C SER A 206 2.55 -7.70 6.10
N MET A 207 3.75 -8.31 6.05
CA MET A 207 4.82 -7.97 5.10
C MET A 207 5.14 -6.47 5.13
N GLY A 208 5.01 -5.85 6.32
CA GLY A 208 5.26 -4.43 6.52
C GLY A 208 4.13 -3.50 6.11
N GLN A 209 2.92 -4.05 5.87
CA GLN A 209 1.72 -3.26 5.51
C GLN A 209 0.76 -3.16 6.70
N VAL A 210 0.53 -1.94 7.19
CA VAL A 210 -0.31 -1.68 8.38
C VAL A 210 -1.76 -2.16 8.17
N SER A 211 -2.37 -1.82 7.03
CA SER A 211 -3.77 -2.21 6.78
C SER A 211 -3.97 -3.73 6.77
N TYR A 212 -2.94 -4.47 6.39
CA TYR A 212 -3.00 -5.94 6.41
C TYR A 212 -2.89 -6.45 7.84
N ALA A 213 -1.98 -5.88 8.64
CA ALA A 213 -1.77 -6.27 10.04
C ALA A 213 -3.03 -6.05 10.92
N LEU A 214 -3.83 -5.04 10.57
CA LEU A 214 -5.03 -4.66 11.33
C LEU A 214 -6.32 -5.38 10.89
N LYS A 215 -6.29 -6.22 9.85
CA LYS A 215 -7.47 -6.99 9.42
C LYS A 215 -7.78 -8.12 10.42
N GLU A 216 -9.03 -8.24 10.80
CA GLU A 216 -9.52 -9.27 11.73
C GLU A 216 -9.50 -10.68 11.11
N ASP A 217 -9.77 -10.77 9.82
CA ASP A 217 -9.90 -12.04 9.07
C ASP A 217 -8.60 -12.85 8.95
N LEU A 218 -7.47 -12.35 9.48
CA LEU A 218 -6.17 -13.04 9.39
C LEU A 218 -6.12 -14.37 10.16
N LEU A 219 -6.96 -14.52 11.17
CA LEU A 219 -7.00 -15.73 11.99
C LEU A 219 -7.80 -16.87 11.31
N GLU A 220 -8.81 -16.52 10.51
CA GLU A 220 -9.68 -17.50 9.83
C GLU A 220 -9.02 -18.10 8.58
N ALA A 221 -7.94 -17.51 8.08
CA ALA A 221 -7.28 -17.91 6.84
C ALA A 221 -6.35 -19.14 6.97
N SER A 222 -6.36 -19.87 8.08
CA SER A 222 -5.47 -21.04 8.26
C SER A 222 -5.82 -22.19 7.31
N GLU A 223 -7.11 -22.50 7.15
CA GLU A 223 -7.59 -23.56 6.26
C GLU A 223 -7.32 -23.24 4.79
N ASP A 224 -7.52 -21.99 4.39
CA ASP A 224 -7.22 -21.52 3.02
C ASP A 224 -5.74 -21.73 2.67
N ARG A 225 -4.80 -21.54 3.62
CA ARG A 225 -3.36 -21.69 3.36
C ARG A 225 -2.98 -23.13 3.03
N GLU A 226 -3.49 -24.09 3.78
CA GLU A 226 -3.25 -25.50 3.50
C GLU A 226 -3.87 -25.91 2.16
N GLU A 227 -5.08 -25.41 1.87
CA GLU A 227 -5.75 -25.61 0.58
C GLU A 227 -4.88 -25.11 -0.57
N LEU A 228 -4.30 -23.90 -0.44
CA LEU A 228 -3.43 -23.31 -1.46
C LEU A 228 -2.15 -24.12 -1.66
N ILE A 229 -1.51 -24.58 -0.61
CA ILE A 229 -0.31 -25.43 -0.69
C ILE A 229 -0.66 -26.75 -1.40
N ARG A 230 -1.78 -27.38 -1.04
CA ARG A 230 -2.26 -28.59 -1.71
C ARG A 230 -2.51 -28.34 -3.20
N LEU A 231 -3.19 -27.24 -3.52
CA LEU A 231 -3.49 -26.84 -4.91
C LEU A 231 -2.19 -26.74 -5.74
N ILE A 232 -1.16 -26.03 -5.24
CA ILE A 232 0.13 -25.88 -5.93
C ILE A 232 0.83 -27.25 -6.09
N SER A 233 0.72 -28.11 -5.08
CA SER A 233 1.38 -29.44 -5.07
C SER A 233 0.79 -30.40 -6.10
N ILE A 234 -0.53 -30.35 -6.32
CA ILE A 234 -1.24 -31.31 -7.18
C ILE A 234 -1.51 -30.78 -8.59
N ILE A 235 -1.23 -29.48 -8.82
CA ILE A 235 -1.59 -28.82 -10.07
C ILE A 235 -0.88 -29.49 -11.26
N SER A 236 -1.69 -29.93 -12.25
CA SER A 236 -1.23 -30.56 -13.49
C SER A 236 -2.38 -30.57 -14.49
N PHE A 237 -2.08 -30.71 -15.78
CA PHE A 237 -3.10 -30.82 -16.84
C PHE A 237 -4.04 -32.02 -16.63
N LYS A 238 -3.60 -33.06 -15.95
CA LYS A 238 -4.42 -34.25 -15.66
C LYS A 238 -5.53 -34.01 -14.63
N ARG A 239 -5.47 -32.89 -13.89
CA ARG A 239 -6.43 -32.53 -12.83
C ARG A 239 -7.16 -31.20 -13.09
N MET A 240 -7.35 -30.85 -14.35
CA MET A 240 -8.02 -29.60 -14.73
C MET A 240 -9.45 -29.49 -14.21
N ASP A 241 -10.14 -30.61 -14.01
CA ASP A 241 -11.46 -30.67 -13.38
C ASP A 241 -11.44 -30.01 -11.98
N GLN A 242 -10.46 -30.34 -11.17
CA GLN A 242 -10.28 -29.80 -9.81
C GLN A 242 -9.92 -28.30 -9.87
N VAL A 243 -9.10 -27.90 -10.82
CA VAL A 243 -8.73 -26.49 -11.07
C VAL A 243 -9.98 -25.68 -11.37
N PHE A 244 -10.84 -26.13 -12.28
CA PHE A 244 -12.05 -25.40 -12.64
C PHE A 244 -13.09 -25.35 -11.53
N LEU A 245 -13.20 -26.42 -10.73
CA LEU A 245 -14.07 -26.43 -9.54
C LEU A 245 -13.61 -25.41 -8.51
N TRP A 246 -12.32 -25.35 -8.23
CA TRP A 246 -11.72 -24.40 -7.30
C TRP A 246 -11.93 -22.96 -7.75
N THR A 247 -11.64 -22.66 -9.03
CA THR A 247 -11.80 -21.28 -9.56
C THR A 247 -13.26 -20.82 -9.52
N LYS A 248 -14.21 -21.73 -9.84
CA LYS A 248 -15.66 -21.44 -9.79
C LYS A 248 -16.13 -21.16 -8.35
N ALA A 249 -15.61 -21.91 -7.37
CA ALA A 249 -15.94 -21.70 -5.96
C ALA A 249 -15.38 -20.37 -5.45
N LYS A 250 -14.09 -20.10 -5.68
CA LYS A 250 -13.44 -18.88 -5.18
C LYS A 250 -13.87 -17.62 -5.93
N ALA A 251 -14.21 -17.71 -7.22
CA ALA A 251 -14.68 -16.55 -8.02
C ALA A 251 -15.99 -15.95 -7.48
N LYS A 252 -16.82 -16.74 -6.79
CA LYS A 252 -18.06 -16.27 -6.13
C LYS A 252 -17.75 -15.41 -4.90
N GLN A 253 -16.59 -15.58 -4.26
CA GLN A 253 -16.17 -14.85 -3.06
C GLN A 253 -15.45 -13.53 -3.46
N THR A 254 -16.18 -12.64 -4.08
CA THR A 254 -15.65 -11.44 -4.74
C THR A 254 -14.73 -10.56 -3.85
N LYS A 255 -15.02 -10.47 -2.56
CA LYS A 255 -14.24 -9.63 -1.62
C LYS A 255 -12.98 -10.33 -1.11
N GLY A 256 -12.95 -11.66 -1.10
CA GLY A 256 -11.83 -12.43 -0.55
C GLY A 256 -10.72 -12.77 -1.54
N ILE A 257 -10.98 -12.69 -2.86
CA ILE A 257 -10.05 -13.22 -3.86
C ILE A 257 -8.67 -12.53 -3.86
N LEU A 258 -8.63 -11.23 -3.65
CA LEU A 258 -7.35 -10.50 -3.58
C LEU A 258 -6.55 -10.94 -2.34
N LEU A 259 -7.23 -11.25 -1.23
CA LEU A 259 -6.58 -11.77 -0.02
C LEU A 259 -6.00 -13.18 -0.27
N ILE A 260 -6.75 -14.02 -0.99
CA ILE A 260 -6.28 -15.36 -1.39
C ILE A 260 -5.03 -15.25 -2.27
N LEU A 261 -5.03 -14.33 -3.24
CA LEU A 261 -3.88 -14.10 -4.12
C LEU A 261 -2.69 -13.48 -3.35
N ASP A 262 -2.95 -12.65 -2.34
CA ASP A 262 -1.90 -12.15 -1.44
C ASP A 262 -1.29 -13.30 -0.64
N GLU A 263 -2.12 -14.22 -0.14
CA GLU A 263 -1.64 -15.40 0.60
C GLU A 263 -0.83 -16.32 -0.31
N LEU A 264 -1.31 -16.56 -1.53
CA LEU A 264 -0.58 -17.33 -2.54
C LEU A 264 0.79 -16.71 -2.85
N THR A 265 0.85 -15.38 -2.95
CA THR A 265 2.11 -14.62 -3.13
C THR A 265 3.08 -14.90 -1.98
N ARG A 266 2.60 -14.91 -0.72
CA ARG A 266 3.42 -15.20 0.47
C ARG A 266 3.93 -16.62 0.49
N ILE A 267 3.07 -17.59 0.16
CA ILE A 267 3.44 -19.02 0.08
C ILE A 267 4.57 -19.20 -0.96
N LEU A 268 4.38 -18.68 -2.17
CA LEU A 268 5.40 -18.79 -3.23
C LEU A 268 6.72 -18.12 -2.83
N ARG A 269 6.67 -16.93 -2.22
CA ARG A 269 7.86 -16.24 -1.69
C ARG A 269 8.59 -17.11 -0.66
N ASP A 270 7.85 -17.66 0.30
CA ASP A 270 8.43 -18.48 1.36
C ASP A 270 9.08 -19.75 0.78
N VAL A 271 8.46 -20.38 -0.24
CA VAL A 271 9.04 -21.55 -0.93
C VAL A 271 10.35 -21.18 -1.63
N VAL A 272 10.39 -20.03 -2.31
CA VAL A 272 11.62 -19.52 -2.96
C VAL A 272 12.71 -19.26 -1.90
N LEU A 273 12.36 -18.60 -0.79
CA LEU A 273 13.30 -18.32 0.29
C LEU A 273 13.90 -19.60 0.88
N ILE A 274 13.09 -20.64 1.09
CA ILE A 274 13.54 -21.94 1.60
C ILE A 274 14.57 -22.57 0.66
N LYS A 275 14.43 -22.38 -0.66
CA LYS A 275 15.39 -22.91 -1.64
C LYS A 275 16.71 -22.13 -1.68
N VAL A 276 16.66 -20.83 -1.47
CA VAL A 276 17.80 -19.92 -1.70
C VAL A 276 18.56 -19.62 -0.41
N VAL A 277 17.85 -19.51 0.72
CA VAL A 277 18.40 -19.12 2.02
C VAL A 277 18.25 -20.28 3.01
N PRO A 278 19.37 -20.83 3.51
CA PRO A 278 19.30 -21.93 4.50
C PRO A 278 18.58 -21.56 5.80
N GLU A 279 18.62 -20.28 6.18
CA GLU A 279 18.03 -19.79 7.42
C GLU A 279 16.50 -19.64 7.31
N THR A 280 15.78 -20.40 8.10
CA THR A 280 14.30 -20.36 8.15
C THR A 280 13.74 -19.16 8.92
N SER A 281 14.60 -18.32 9.48
CA SER A 281 14.19 -17.12 10.24
C SER A 281 13.38 -16.12 9.39
N VAL A 282 13.63 -16.08 8.08
CA VAL A 282 13.05 -15.14 7.12
C VAL A 282 11.66 -15.58 6.60
N VAL A 283 11.28 -16.84 6.84
CA VAL A 283 10.02 -17.42 6.38
C VAL A 283 8.85 -16.91 7.22
N THR A 284 7.78 -16.47 6.55
CA THR A 284 6.56 -15.94 7.20
C THR A 284 5.72 -17.07 7.81
N ASN A 285 5.47 -18.13 7.03
CA ASN A 285 4.61 -19.25 7.41
C ASN A 285 5.41 -20.36 8.09
N LYS A 286 5.96 -20.09 9.30
CA LYS A 286 6.78 -21.06 10.05
C LYS A 286 5.99 -22.28 10.50
N ASP A 287 4.71 -22.12 10.74
CA ASP A 287 3.78 -23.19 11.11
C ASP A 287 3.64 -24.26 10.00
N LEU A 288 3.81 -23.86 8.74
CA LEU A 288 3.67 -24.72 7.55
C LEU A 288 5.02 -25.12 6.93
N ILE A 289 6.12 -24.96 7.68
CA ILE A 289 7.49 -25.15 7.16
C ILE A 289 7.70 -26.54 6.52
N LYS A 290 7.07 -27.58 7.04
CA LYS A 290 7.20 -28.96 6.52
C LYS A 290 6.59 -29.06 5.12
N GLN A 291 5.37 -28.52 4.95
CA GLN A 291 4.67 -28.52 3.66
C GLN A 291 5.41 -27.64 2.63
N LEU A 292 5.92 -26.47 3.05
CA LEU A 292 6.68 -25.56 2.20
C LEU A 292 8.00 -26.19 1.73
N ARG A 293 8.70 -26.94 2.59
CA ARG A 293 9.90 -27.67 2.20
C ARG A 293 9.60 -28.76 1.18
N ALA A 294 8.52 -29.51 1.36
CA ALA A 294 8.08 -30.52 0.39
C ALA A 294 7.81 -29.89 -0.98
N LEU A 295 7.11 -28.74 -1.01
CA LEU A 295 6.82 -28.00 -2.23
C LEU A 295 8.12 -27.45 -2.88
N ALA A 296 9.07 -26.99 -2.06
CA ALA A 296 10.36 -26.49 -2.53
C ALA A 296 11.17 -27.61 -3.23
N LEU A 297 11.05 -28.86 -2.78
CA LEU A 297 11.70 -30.00 -3.43
C LEU A 297 11.04 -30.37 -4.77
N GLN A 298 9.71 -30.18 -4.87
CA GLN A 298 8.94 -30.57 -6.07
C GLN A 298 9.11 -29.57 -7.23
N LYS A 299 9.24 -28.28 -6.95
CA LYS A 299 9.22 -27.23 -7.99
C LYS A 299 10.60 -26.60 -8.19
N SER A 300 10.97 -26.29 -9.41
CA SER A 300 12.21 -25.57 -9.72
C SER A 300 12.11 -24.08 -9.36
N THR A 301 13.23 -23.42 -9.13
CA THR A 301 13.25 -21.97 -8.82
C THR A 301 12.67 -21.13 -9.96
N PRO A 302 13.02 -21.38 -11.25
CA PRO A 302 12.39 -20.66 -12.35
C PRO A 302 10.87 -20.83 -12.38
N ALA A 303 10.35 -22.05 -12.19
CA ALA A 303 8.91 -22.34 -12.13
C ALA A 303 8.23 -21.49 -11.03
N LEU A 304 8.81 -21.44 -9.83
CA LEU A 304 8.28 -20.67 -8.70
C LEU A 304 8.25 -19.16 -9.00
N LEU A 305 9.28 -18.65 -9.68
CA LEU A 305 9.33 -17.22 -10.06
C LEU A 305 8.27 -16.90 -11.12
N THR A 306 8.09 -17.78 -12.11
CA THR A 306 7.02 -17.62 -13.13
C THR A 306 5.64 -17.67 -12.48
N MET A 307 5.42 -18.60 -11.55
CA MET A 307 4.17 -18.67 -10.79
C MET A 307 3.93 -17.37 -10.01
N PHE A 308 4.97 -16.84 -9.34
CA PHE A 308 4.89 -15.57 -8.61
C PHE A 308 4.48 -14.42 -9.53
N GLU A 309 5.13 -14.28 -10.68
CA GLU A 309 4.82 -13.25 -11.68
C GLU A 309 3.38 -13.40 -12.19
N THR A 310 2.95 -14.62 -12.47
CA THR A 310 1.58 -14.92 -12.93
C THR A 310 0.54 -14.48 -11.89
N VAL A 311 0.79 -14.71 -10.60
CA VAL A 311 -0.09 -14.23 -9.52
C VAL A 311 -0.17 -12.69 -9.52
N GLN A 312 0.98 -12.00 -9.67
CA GLN A 312 0.99 -10.52 -9.70
C GLN A 312 0.19 -9.98 -10.91
N ASN A 313 0.37 -10.59 -12.07
CA ASN A 313 -0.37 -10.22 -13.29
C ASN A 313 -1.88 -10.46 -13.12
N THR A 314 -2.26 -11.57 -12.50
CA THR A 314 -3.67 -11.90 -12.20
C THR A 314 -4.28 -10.88 -11.24
N LYS A 315 -3.54 -10.49 -10.18
CA LYS A 315 -3.98 -9.44 -9.24
C LYS A 315 -4.20 -8.11 -9.97
N ALA A 316 -3.27 -7.72 -10.85
CA ALA A 316 -3.38 -6.50 -11.65
C ALA A 316 -4.61 -6.55 -12.57
N ALA A 317 -4.82 -7.66 -13.28
CA ALA A 317 -5.97 -7.86 -14.15
C ALA A 317 -7.30 -7.76 -13.40
N ILE A 318 -7.41 -8.41 -12.22
CA ILE A 318 -8.62 -8.36 -11.38
C ILE A 318 -8.87 -6.94 -10.87
N LYS A 319 -7.82 -6.21 -10.47
CA LYS A 319 -7.92 -4.79 -10.06
C LYS A 319 -8.40 -3.91 -11.22
N SER A 320 -8.05 -4.29 -12.48
CA SER A 320 -8.49 -3.60 -13.71
C SER A 320 -9.82 -4.14 -14.26
N ASN A 321 -10.63 -4.77 -13.42
CA ASN A 321 -11.98 -5.29 -13.74
C ASN A 321 -12.03 -6.46 -14.73
N ALA A 322 -10.96 -7.23 -14.89
CA ALA A 322 -11.03 -8.48 -15.65
C ALA A 322 -12.00 -9.47 -14.96
N ASN A 323 -12.60 -10.36 -15.75
CA ASN A 323 -13.44 -11.43 -15.23
C ASN A 323 -12.64 -12.29 -14.26
N THR A 324 -13.05 -12.31 -12.99
CA THR A 324 -12.32 -12.96 -11.91
C THR A 324 -12.11 -14.46 -12.16
N GLN A 325 -13.16 -15.17 -12.60
CA GLN A 325 -13.06 -16.61 -12.86
C GLN A 325 -12.05 -16.89 -13.98
N LEU A 326 -12.18 -16.18 -15.10
CA LEU A 326 -11.29 -16.34 -16.25
C LEU A 326 -9.82 -16.02 -15.91
N ALA A 327 -9.60 -14.97 -15.11
CA ALA A 327 -8.27 -14.58 -14.66
C ALA A 327 -7.62 -15.67 -13.77
N LEU A 328 -8.42 -16.29 -12.87
CA LEU A 328 -7.95 -17.39 -12.03
C LEU A 328 -7.68 -18.67 -12.85
N GLU A 329 -8.56 -18.99 -13.80
CA GLU A 329 -8.39 -20.14 -14.70
C GLU A 329 -7.10 -19.99 -15.50
N ASN A 330 -6.88 -18.83 -16.12
CA ASN A 330 -5.65 -18.52 -16.85
C ASN A 330 -4.41 -18.66 -15.96
N MET A 331 -4.47 -18.15 -14.73
CA MET A 331 -3.38 -18.26 -13.76
C MET A 331 -3.01 -19.74 -13.50
N LEU A 332 -4.01 -20.56 -13.23
CA LEU A 332 -3.77 -21.98 -12.87
C LEU A 332 -3.36 -22.82 -14.09
N VAL A 333 -3.84 -22.47 -15.29
CA VAL A 333 -3.34 -23.09 -16.55
C VAL A 333 -1.84 -22.79 -16.73
N ASN A 334 -1.43 -21.53 -16.55
CA ASN A 334 0.00 -21.15 -16.61
C ASN A 334 0.82 -21.91 -15.53
N PHE A 335 0.24 -22.17 -14.36
CA PHE A 335 0.89 -22.98 -13.33
C PHE A 335 1.10 -24.43 -13.81
N CYS A 336 0.15 -25.00 -14.56
CA CYS A 336 0.30 -26.33 -15.15
C CYS A 336 1.44 -26.39 -16.18
N GLU A 337 1.64 -25.31 -16.94
CA GLU A 337 2.72 -25.21 -17.95
C GLU A 337 4.11 -25.17 -17.29
N THR A 338 4.19 -24.65 -16.08
CA THR A 338 5.46 -24.48 -15.36
C THR A 338 5.70 -25.59 -14.33
N ALA A 339 4.76 -26.54 -14.15
CA ALA A 339 4.79 -27.56 -13.08
C ALA A 339 5.82 -28.69 -13.31
#